data_cb70dd7a4e338bc3060c947223120418
#
_entry.id   cb70dd7a4e338bc3060c947223120418
#
_cell.length_a   1.000
_cell.length_b   1.000
_cell.length_c   1.000
_cell.angle_alpha   90.00
_cell.angle_beta   90.00
_cell.angle_gamma   90.00
#
_symmetry.space_group_name_H-M   'P 1'
#
loop_
_entity.id
_entity.type
_entity.pdbx_description
1 polymer ?
#
loop_
_entity_poly.entity_id
_entity_poly.type
_entity_poly.pdbx_seq_one_letter_code
_entity_poly.pdbx_strand_id
1 'polypeptide(L)'
;MACAVLGPHGTFSEEAANRYWGQRNDIMVAASIPQIFTLVESGRVDEALIPLENSLAGTVKATIQCLRNSQLTIQGEILLPIRQDLLGGRKYELEEIELLISQPIALMQCQTFVSRYLPGVRTEICDSTSQAALTMRQETRKAVSIGNRQAANIYGLEIIYPDIAEEGNATRFIHIGREKKDTCGDKASIIFALPDRAGALYEVLGVFARRSLNLSKIESYPGHNAGAGYYFYIEVDIPTGENLQPVLYELQELCSYIKYLGSYRRAS
;
A
#
# COMPACT_ATOMS: atom_id res chain seq x y z
N MET A 1 7.45 10.33 -18.72
CA MET A 1 7.44 8.92 -18.25
C MET A 1 6.03 8.61 -17.79
N ALA A 2 5.39 7.61 -18.39
CA ALA A 2 4.06 7.20 -17.98
C ALA A 2 4.14 6.40 -16.68
N CYS A 3 3.21 6.63 -15.75
CA CYS A 3 3.17 5.90 -14.49
C CYS A 3 1.79 5.26 -14.24
N ALA A 4 1.76 4.21 -13.41
CA ALA A 4 0.52 3.53 -13.05
C ALA A 4 0.24 3.58 -11.55
N VAL A 5 -1.06 3.59 -11.21
CA VAL A 5 -1.55 3.51 -9.84
C VAL A 5 -2.76 2.58 -9.73
N LEU A 6 -3.08 2.15 -8.52
CA LEU A 6 -4.31 1.39 -8.26
C LEU A 6 -5.53 2.32 -8.31
N GLY A 7 -6.49 1.97 -9.18
CA GLY A 7 -7.73 2.72 -9.39
C GLY A 7 -8.89 2.35 -8.46
N PRO A 8 -10.03 2.94 -8.74
CA PRO A 8 -10.35 3.91 -9.80
C PRO A 8 -9.75 5.31 -9.58
N HIS A 9 -10.12 6.30 -10.43
CA HIS A 9 -9.73 7.69 -10.18
C HIS A 9 -10.27 8.21 -8.83
N GLY A 10 -9.54 9.15 -8.20
CA GLY A 10 -9.89 9.70 -6.89
C GLY A 10 -9.47 8.83 -5.70
N THR A 11 -8.65 7.78 -5.91
CA THR A 11 -8.13 6.94 -4.82
C THR A 11 -6.95 7.59 -4.09
N PHE A 12 -6.65 7.09 -2.87
CA PHE A 12 -5.43 7.45 -2.15
C PHE A 12 -4.15 7.06 -2.93
N SER A 13 -4.21 6.07 -3.81
CA SER A 13 -3.08 5.72 -4.68
C SER A 13 -2.77 6.83 -5.68
N GLU A 14 -3.78 7.44 -6.28
CA GLU A 14 -3.62 8.59 -7.17
C GLU A 14 -3.18 9.85 -6.40
N GLU A 15 -3.72 10.06 -5.20
CA GLU A 15 -3.29 11.14 -4.30
C GLU A 15 -1.81 10.99 -3.92
N ALA A 16 -1.38 9.78 -3.54
CA ALA A 16 0.01 9.47 -3.25
C ALA A 16 0.94 9.73 -4.44
N ALA A 17 0.51 9.34 -5.65
CA ALA A 17 1.27 9.56 -6.88
C ALA A 17 1.44 11.05 -7.20
N ASN A 18 0.36 11.83 -7.07
CA ASN A 18 0.40 13.28 -7.25
C ASN A 18 1.32 13.97 -6.22
N ARG A 19 1.38 13.45 -5.00
CA ARG A 19 2.28 13.97 -3.96
C ARG A 19 3.74 13.56 -4.20
N TYR A 20 3.96 12.34 -4.69
CA TYR A 20 5.29 11.78 -4.91
C TYR A 20 5.99 12.37 -6.14
N TRP A 21 5.28 12.48 -7.27
CA TRP A 21 5.81 12.95 -8.54
C TRP A 21 5.40 14.38 -8.93
N GLY A 22 4.53 15.04 -8.13
CA GLY A 22 3.83 16.25 -8.52
C GLY A 22 2.57 15.95 -9.34
N GLN A 23 1.77 16.98 -9.62
CA GLN A 23 0.57 16.80 -10.47
C GLN A 23 0.96 16.35 -11.86
N ARG A 24 0.40 15.22 -12.30
CA ARG A 24 0.67 14.59 -13.60
C ARG A 24 -0.64 14.25 -14.31
N ASN A 25 -0.64 14.43 -15.63
CA ASN A 25 -1.78 14.08 -16.48
C ASN A 25 -1.61 12.72 -17.19
N ASP A 26 -0.47 12.05 -16.97
CA ASP A 26 -0.08 10.77 -17.61
C ASP A 26 -0.18 9.57 -16.62
N ILE A 27 -0.98 9.69 -15.56
CA ILE A 27 -1.24 8.61 -14.62
C ILE A 27 -2.25 7.64 -15.23
N MET A 28 -1.81 6.40 -15.45
CA MET A 28 -2.67 5.29 -15.86
C MET A 28 -3.26 4.59 -14.63
N VAL A 29 -4.58 4.48 -14.59
CA VAL A 29 -5.29 3.81 -13.51
C VAL A 29 -5.53 2.34 -13.88
N ALA A 30 -5.09 1.42 -13.02
CA ALA A 30 -5.24 -0.01 -13.21
C ALA A 30 -6.25 -0.61 -12.22
N ALA A 31 -6.98 -1.64 -12.63
CA ALA A 31 -8.03 -2.26 -11.83
C ALA A 31 -7.50 -3.13 -10.67
N SER A 32 -6.22 -3.55 -10.73
CA SER A 32 -5.62 -4.41 -9.70
C SER A 32 -4.10 -4.26 -9.62
N ILE A 33 -3.53 -4.62 -8.46
CA ILE A 33 -2.08 -4.64 -8.26
C ILE A 33 -1.38 -5.56 -9.28
N PRO A 34 -1.81 -6.80 -9.55
CA PRO A 34 -1.20 -7.63 -10.58
C PRO A 34 -1.18 -6.97 -11.95
N GLN A 35 -2.25 -6.26 -12.33
CA GLN A 35 -2.29 -5.53 -13.61
C GLN A 35 -1.24 -4.42 -13.66
N ILE A 36 -0.98 -3.71 -12.55
CA ILE A 36 0.06 -2.69 -12.48
C ILE A 36 1.43 -3.30 -12.78
N PHE A 37 1.76 -4.44 -12.15
CA PHE A 37 3.01 -5.13 -12.42
C PHE A 37 3.15 -5.51 -13.89
N THR A 38 2.10 -6.06 -14.51
CA THR A 38 2.07 -6.39 -15.94
C THR A 38 2.31 -5.15 -16.83
N LEU A 39 1.72 -4.00 -16.48
CA LEU A 39 1.90 -2.75 -17.23
C LEU A 39 3.35 -2.26 -17.18
N VAL A 40 4.01 -2.33 -16.02
CA VAL A 40 5.41 -1.92 -15.88
C VAL A 40 6.35 -2.92 -16.55
N GLU A 41 6.15 -4.23 -16.35
CA GLU A 41 7.00 -5.29 -16.96
C GLU A 41 6.93 -5.28 -18.48
N SER A 42 5.74 -5.07 -19.05
CA SER A 42 5.55 -4.98 -20.51
C SER A 42 6.05 -3.67 -21.12
N GLY A 43 6.45 -2.68 -20.32
CA GLY A 43 6.90 -1.38 -20.78
C GLY A 43 5.79 -0.44 -21.27
N ARG A 44 4.54 -0.76 -20.98
CA ARG A 44 3.40 0.13 -21.28
C ARG A 44 3.41 1.38 -20.40
N VAL A 45 3.94 1.25 -19.18
CA VAL A 45 4.32 2.36 -18.30
C VAL A 45 5.76 2.14 -17.83
N ASP A 46 6.43 3.20 -17.40
CA ASP A 46 7.83 3.14 -16.97
C ASP A 46 7.95 2.73 -15.49
N GLU A 47 7.02 3.20 -14.69
CA GLU A 47 7.04 3.11 -13.22
C GLU A 47 5.62 3.04 -12.65
N ALA A 48 5.50 2.67 -11.38
CA ALA A 48 4.22 2.68 -10.68
C ALA A 48 4.37 2.99 -9.20
N LEU A 49 3.31 3.54 -8.59
CA LEU A 49 3.19 3.70 -7.15
C LEU A 49 2.06 2.80 -6.64
N ILE A 50 2.41 1.89 -5.72
CA ILE A 50 1.48 0.87 -5.22
C ILE A 50 1.46 0.83 -3.70
N PRO A 51 0.32 0.53 -3.06
CA PRO A 51 0.25 0.41 -1.60
C PRO A 51 1.01 -0.83 -1.12
N LEU A 52 1.85 -0.66 -0.10
CA LEU A 52 2.58 -1.74 0.56
C LEU A 52 1.96 -2.09 1.91
N GLU A 53 1.60 -1.08 2.69
CA GLU A 53 1.16 -1.25 4.08
C GLU A 53 0.27 -0.08 4.52
N ASN A 54 -0.75 -0.39 5.30
CA ASN A 54 -1.53 0.61 6.02
C ASN A 54 -1.37 0.40 7.53
N SER A 55 -1.23 1.47 8.31
CA SER A 55 -0.96 1.40 9.75
C SER A 55 -2.02 0.66 10.57
N LEU A 56 -3.27 0.62 10.10
CA LEU A 56 -4.39 -0.05 10.77
C LEU A 56 -4.72 -1.41 10.14
N ALA A 57 -4.64 -1.52 8.81
CA ALA A 57 -5.02 -2.73 8.08
C ALA A 57 -3.86 -3.70 7.83
N GLY A 58 -2.62 -3.27 8.09
CA GLY A 58 -1.41 -4.08 7.89
C GLY A 58 -0.93 -4.15 6.44
N THR A 59 -0.13 -5.15 6.15
CA THR A 59 0.56 -5.30 4.86
C THR A 59 -0.37 -5.76 3.73
N VAL A 60 -0.23 -5.15 2.57
CA VAL A 60 -0.96 -5.50 1.34
C VAL A 60 -0.34 -6.76 0.73
N LYS A 61 -0.90 -7.92 1.06
CA LYS A 61 -0.38 -9.24 0.65
C LYS A 61 -0.20 -9.38 -0.86
N ALA A 62 -1.12 -8.81 -1.65
CA ALA A 62 -1.03 -8.85 -3.12
C ALA A 62 0.24 -8.16 -3.63
N THR A 63 0.66 -7.06 -3.00
CA THR A 63 1.91 -6.35 -3.34
C THR A 63 3.13 -7.23 -3.10
N ILE A 64 3.20 -7.89 -1.92
CA ILE A 64 4.32 -8.79 -1.60
C ILE A 64 4.38 -9.98 -2.57
N GLN A 65 3.23 -10.58 -2.92
CA GLN A 65 3.16 -11.68 -3.88
C GLN A 65 3.65 -11.26 -5.27
N CYS A 66 3.22 -10.09 -5.75
CA CYS A 66 3.67 -9.56 -7.03
C CYS A 66 5.18 -9.23 -7.01
N LEU A 67 5.67 -8.58 -5.95
CA LEU A 67 7.10 -8.29 -5.77
C LEU A 67 7.95 -9.56 -5.82
N ARG A 68 7.49 -10.66 -5.19
CA ARG A 68 8.19 -11.95 -5.22
C ARG A 68 8.33 -12.49 -6.65
N ASN A 69 7.26 -12.40 -7.44
CA ASN A 69 7.15 -13.07 -8.74
C ASN A 69 7.63 -12.22 -9.93
N SER A 70 7.77 -10.90 -9.76
CA SER A 70 8.15 -9.95 -10.83
C SER A 70 9.67 -9.75 -10.89
N GLN A 71 10.16 -9.06 -11.93
CA GLN A 71 11.56 -8.61 -12.02
C GLN A 71 11.72 -7.14 -11.59
N LEU A 72 10.65 -6.49 -11.14
CA LEU A 72 10.67 -5.10 -10.74
C LEU A 72 11.37 -4.90 -9.40
N THR A 73 11.94 -3.70 -9.22
CA THR A 73 12.61 -3.28 -7.99
C THR A 73 11.90 -2.09 -7.36
N ILE A 74 12.10 -1.93 -6.04
CA ILE A 74 11.64 -0.77 -5.30
C ILE A 74 12.67 0.35 -5.47
N GLN A 75 12.22 1.53 -5.88
CA GLN A 75 13.05 2.70 -6.17
C GLN A 75 12.82 3.84 -5.18
N GLY A 76 11.78 3.75 -4.35
CA GLY A 76 11.44 4.75 -3.35
C GLY A 76 10.16 4.38 -2.60
N GLU A 77 9.84 5.18 -1.62
CA GLU A 77 8.57 5.06 -0.88
C GLU A 77 8.02 6.44 -0.47
N ILE A 78 6.73 6.50 -0.19
CA ILE A 78 6.07 7.65 0.39
C ILE A 78 5.09 7.19 1.46
N LEU A 79 5.02 7.91 2.56
CA LEU A 79 3.99 7.76 3.59
C LEU A 79 2.91 8.82 3.37
N LEU A 80 1.68 8.36 3.11
CA LEU A 80 0.52 9.24 2.94
C LEU A 80 -0.38 9.12 4.17
N PRO A 81 -0.58 10.19 4.95
CA PRO A 81 -1.64 10.23 5.95
C PRO A 81 -3.00 10.05 5.28
N ILE A 82 -3.79 9.10 5.77
CA ILE A 82 -5.11 8.78 5.23
C ILE A 82 -6.14 9.59 5.98
N ARG A 83 -6.74 10.55 5.29
CA ARG A 83 -7.85 11.35 5.79
C ARG A 83 -9.12 10.93 5.09
N GLN A 84 -10.09 10.51 5.86
CA GLN A 84 -11.40 10.13 5.36
C GLN A 84 -12.39 11.22 5.74
N ASP A 85 -13.19 11.65 4.77
CA ASP A 85 -14.29 12.58 4.95
C ASP A 85 -15.62 11.83 4.76
N LEU A 86 -16.69 12.29 5.40
CA LEU A 86 -18.05 11.85 5.12
C LEU A 86 -18.59 12.68 3.95
N LEU A 87 -18.93 12.02 2.85
CA LEU A 87 -19.28 12.65 1.59
C LEU A 87 -20.75 12.39 1.26
N GLY A 88 -21.47 13.40 0.76
CA GLY A 88 -22.85 13.28 0.32
C GLY A 88 -23.11 13.97 -1.03
N GLY A 89 -24.18 13.57 -1.72
CA GLY A 89 -24.60 14.24 -2.95
C GLY A 89 -25.15 15.67 -2.73
N ARG A 90 -25.49 15.99 -1.51
CA ARG A 90 -25.89 17.30 -0.99
C ARG A 90 -25.61 17.36 0.51
N LYS A 91 -25.76 18.52 1.15
CA LYS A 91 -25.69 18.66 2.61
C LYS A 91 -26.81 17.92 3.31
N TYR A 92 -26.50 17.22 4.38
CA TYR A 92 -27.41 16.54 5.29
C TYR A 92 -27.01 16.85 6.73
N GLU A 93 -27.99 16.90 7.64
CA GLU A 93 -27.73 16.74 9.06
C GLU A 93 -27.46 15.25 9.33
N LEU A 94 -26.60 14.94 10.33
CA LEU A 94 -26.19 13.56 10.58
C LEU A 94 -27.36 12.64 10.92
N GLU A 95 -28.38 13.17 11.59
CA GLU A 95 -29.60 12.45 11.99
C GLU A 95 -30.52 12.10 10.81
N GLU A 96 -30.32 12.76 9.66
CA GLU A 96 -31.12 12.49 8.46
C GLU A 96 -30.57 11.33 7.63
N ILE A 97 -29.33 10.88 7.92
CA ILE A 97 -28.62 9.90 7.11
C ILE A 97 -29.22 8.51 7.33
N GLU A 98 -29.66 7.89 6.25
CA GLU A 98 -30.30 6.57 6.26
C GLU A 98 -29.37 5.46 5.77
N LEU A 99 -28.34 5.82 4.98
CA LEU A 99 -27.47 4.87 4.31
C LEU A 99 -26.01 5.36 4.29
N LEU A 100 -25.10 4.45 4.62
CA LEU A 100 -23.65 4.63 4.49
C LEU A 100 -23.10 3.63 3.47
N ILE A 101 -22.49 4.12 2.38
CA ILE A 101 -21.85 3.28 1.36
C ILE A 101 -20.33 3.39 1.53
N SER A 102 -19.64 2.26 1.75
CA SER A 102 -18.20 2.27 1.93
C SER A 102 -17.57 0.90 1.72
N GLN A 103 -16.24 0.87 1.66
CA GLN A 103 -15.47 -0.38 1.69
C GLN A 103 -15.17 -0.80 3.15
N PRO A 104 -14.97 -2.11 3.43
CA PRO A 104 -14.76 -2.61 4.79
C PRO A 104 -13.60 -1.94 5.54
N ILE A 105 -12.48 -1.70 4.85
CA ILE A 105 -11.30 -1.05 5.44
C ILE A 105 -11.61 0.38 5.89
N ALA A 106 -12.31 1.17 5.06
CA ALA A 106 -12.67 2.55 5.41
C ALA A 106 -13.68 2.60 6.57
N LEU A 107 -14.63 1.66 6.63
CA LEU A 107 -15.52 1.52 7.79
C LEU A 107 -14.75 1.24 9.07
N MET A 108 -13.78 0.33 9.03
CA MET A 108 -12.92 0.03 10.18
C MET A 108 -12.11 1.27 10.60
N GLN A 109 -11.56 2.02 9.64
CA GLN A 109 -10.79 3.23 9.90
C GLN A 109 -11.61 4.38 10.47
N CYS A 110 -12.93 4.36 10.32
CA CYS A 110 -13.85 5.39 10.80
C CYS A 110 -14.82 4.87 11.86
N GLN A 111 -14.53 3.73 12.48
CA GLN A 111 -15.46 3.02 13.35
C GLN A 111 -15.93 3.86 14.54
N THR A 112 -15.03 4.61 15.18
CA THR A 112 -15.38 5.48 16.31
C THR A 112 -16.38 6.54 15.91
N PHE A 113 -16.14 7.21 14.78
CA PHE A 113 -17.07 8.22 14.25
C PHE A 113 -18.44 7.61 13.90
N VAL A 114 -18.46 6.53 13.12
CA VAL A 114 -19.68 5.88 12.67
C VAL A 114 -20.52 5.40 13.87
N SER A 115 -19.90 4.75 14.84
CA SER A 115 -20.61 4.26 16.05
C SER A 115 -21.19 5.37 16.88
N ARG A 116 -20.54 6.54 16.95
CA ARG A 116 -20.95 7.65 17.79
C ARG A 116 -22.01 8.54 17.11
N TYR A 117 -21.86 8.82 15.83
CA TYR A 117 -22.64 9.85 15.13
C TYR A 117 -23.65 9.28 14.13
N LEU A 118 -23.51 8.03 13.73
CA LEU A 118 -24.42 7.33 12.81
C LEU A 118 -24.86 5.97 13.39
N PRO A 119 -25.31 5.91 14.65
CA PRO A 119 -25.66 4.65 15.29
C PRO A 119 -26.80 3.95 14.56
N GLY A 120 -26.58 2.70 14.12
CA GLY A 120 -27.62 1.91 13.43
C GLY A 120 -27.86 2.29 11.97
N VAL A 121 -27.03 3.15 11.37
CA VAL A 121 -27.12 3.47 9.95
C VAL A 121 -26.99 2.19 9.10
N ARG A 122 -27.86 2.02 8.10
CA ARG A 122 -27.74 0.92 7.14
C ARG A 122 -26.45 1.07 6.35
N THR A 123 -25.68 -0.02 6.24
CA THR A 123 -24.40 0.01 5.51
C THR A 123 -24.46 -0.87 4.26
N GLU A 124 -24.03 -0.32 3.13
CA GLU A 124 -23.84 -1.07 1.87
C GLU A 124 -22.33 -1.10 1.55
N ILE A 125 -21.83 -2.30 1.23
CA ILE A 125 -20.40 -2.53 0.98
C ILE A 125 -20.10 -2.38 -0.52
N CYS A 126 -18.95 -1.75 -0.81
CA CYS A 126 -18.40 -1.63 -2.15
C CYS A 126 -16.88 -1.90 -2.15
N ASP A 127 -16.29 -1.97 -3.35
CA ASP A 127 -14.88 -2.40 -3.53
C ASP A 127 -13.86 -1.32 -3.17
N SER A 128 -14.24 -0.03 -3.24
CA SER A 128 -13.34 1.08 -2.91
C SER A 128 -14.10 2.33 -2.46
N THR A 129 -13.41 3.22 -1.71
CA THR A 129 -13.97 4.53 -1.32
C THR A 129 -14.32 5.40 -2.52
N SER A 130 -13.55 5.32 -3.61
CA SER A 130 -13.84 6.05 -4.83
C SER A 130 -15.05 5.47 -5.57
N GLN A 131 -15.27 4.14 -5.52
CA GLN A 131 -16.50 3.52 -6.03
C GLN A 131 -17.71 3.94 -5.21
N ALA A 132 -17.59 4.02 -3.88
CA ALA A 132 -18.62 4.56 -3.02
C ALA A 132 -18.99 6.01 -3.41
N ALA A 133 -17.98 6.86 -3.59
CA ALA A 133 -18.17 8.25 -4.01
C ALA A 133 -18.83 8.36 -5.40
N LEU A 134 -18.41 7.50 -6.36
CA LEU A 134 -19.04 7.45 -7.69
C LEU A 134 -20.53 7.08 -7.60
N THR A 135 -20.89 6.10 -6.76
CA THR A 135 -22.27 5.66 -6.56
C THR A 135 -23.16 6.79 -6.04
N MET A 136 -22.61 7.69 -5.19
CA MET A 136 -23.33 8.84 -4.65
C MET A 136 -23.87 9.78 -5.72
N ARG A 137 -23.27 9.85 -6.92
CA ARG A 137 -23.78 10.72 -8.00
C ARG A 137 -25.18 10.35 -8.51
N GLN A 138 -25.57 9.09 -8.36
CA GLN A 138 -26.85 8.57 -8.82
C GLN A 138 -27.78 8.20 -7.66
N GLU A 139 -27.31 8.33 -6.43
CA GLU A 139 -28.06 7.95 -5.24
C GLU A 139 -29.12 9.01 -4.91
N THR A 140 -30.34 8.57 -4.73
CA THR A 140 -31.50 9.43 -4.43
C THR A 140 -31.93 9.40 -2.96
N ARG A 141 -31.47 8.39 -2.22
CA ARG A 141 -31.73 8.24 -0.78
C ARG A 141 -30.89 9.26 0.01
N LYS A 142 -31.22 9.44 1.29
CA LYS A 142 -30.38 10.22 2.22
C LYS A 142 -29.15 9.41 2.59
N ALA A 143 -28.22 9.32 1.63
CA ALA A 143 -27.03 8.48 1.71
C ALA A 143 -25.74 9.30 1.76
N VAL A 144 -24.74 8.70 2.40
CA VAL A 144 -23.37 9.24 2.46
C VAL A 144 -22.37 8.14 2.13
N SER A 145 -21.16 8.55 1.77
CA SER A 145 -20.02 7.65 1.58
C SER A 145 -18.81 8.11 2.38
N ILE A 146 -17.91 7.19 2.69
CA ILE A 146 -16.58 7.53 3.22
C ILE A 146 -15.62 7.65 2.05
N GLY A 147 -14.88 8.74 1.98
CA GLY A 147 -13.90 8.96 0.90
C GLY A 147 -12.95 10.10 1.21
N ASN A 148 -12.00 10.33 0.31
CA ASN A 148 -11.07 11.45 0.44
C ASN A 148 -11.61 12.71 -0.26
N ARG A 149 -10.99 13.86 0.03
CA ARG A 149 -11.32 15.15 -0.57
C ARG A 149 -11.15 15.18 -2.09
N GLN A 150 -10.19 14.41 -2.63
CA GLN A 150 -10.00 14.32 -4.07
C GLN A 150 -11.21 13.64 -4.75
N ALA A 151 -11.73 12.57 -4.17
CA ALA A 151 -12.96 11.93 -4.66
C ALA A 151 -14.16 12.88 -4.60
N ALA A 152 -14.31 13.65 -3.51
CA ALA A 152 -15.37 14.67 -3.41
C ALA A 152 -15.29 15.67 -4.58
N ASN A 153 -14.12 16.19 -4.89
CA ASN A 153 -13.91 17.13 -5.99
C ASN A 153 -14.19 16.51 -7.36
N ILE A 154 -13.69 15.29 -7.62
CA ILE A 154 -13.86 14.61 -8.93
C ILE A 154 -15.34 14.28 -9.18
N TYR A 155 -16.05 13.84 -8.16
CA TYR A 155 -17.43 13.37 -8.30
C TYR A 155 -18.47 14.44 -7.97
N GLY A 156 -18.04 15.67 -7.59
CA GLY A 156 -18.94 16.78 -7.28
C GLY A 156 -19.78 16.57 -6.03
N LEU A 157 -19.16 15.98 -4.98
CA LEU A 157 -19.81 15.68 -3.72
C LEU A 157 -19.52 16.76 -2.66
N GLU A 158 -20.47 16.93 -1.74
CA GLU A 158 -20.32 17.79 -0.56
C GLU A 158 -19.60 17.02 0.56
N ILE A 159 -18.71 17.71 1.27
CA ILE A 159 -18.15 17.18 2.53
C ILE A 159 -19.16 17.48 3.65
N ILE A 160 -19.78 16.41 4.16
CA ILE A 160 -20.75 16.49 5.26
C ILE A 160 -20.01 16.67 6.59
N TYR A 161 -18.97 15.85 6.80
CA TYR A 161 -18.13 15.93 7.97
C TYR A 161 -16.66 15.61 7.59
N PRO A 162 -15.70 16.48 7.91
CA PRO A 162 -14.30 16.24 7.56
C PRO A 162 -13.58 15.39 8.60
N ASP A 163 -12.48 14.74 8.19
CA ASP A 163 -11.49 14.05 9.02
C ASP A 163 -12.12 13.06 10.04
N ILE A 164 -12.91 12.10 9.54
CA ILE A 164 -13.61 11.09 10.38
C ILE A 164 -12.79 9.83 10.67
N ALA A 165 -11.59 9.69 10.10
CA ALA A 165 -10.72 8.53 10.32
C ALA A 165 -10.06 8.57 11.71
N GLU A 166 -9.72 7.39 12.22
CA GLU A 166 -8.89 7.24 13.43
C GLU A 166 -7.54 7.96 13.26
N GLU A 167 -7.03 8.53 14.35
CA GLU A 167 -5.72 9.18 14.37
C GLU A 167 -4.60 8.19 14.02
N GLY A 168 -3.54 8.69 13.36
CA GLY A 168 -2.38 7.88 12.98
C GLY A 168 -2.61 6.96 11.79
N ASN A 169 -3.77 7.05 11.11
CA ASN A 169 -4.02 6.29 9.89
C ASN A 169 -3.13 6.81 8.75
N ALA A 170 -2.23 5.95 8.28
CA ALA A 170 -1.35 6.25 7.15
C ALA A 170 -1.15 5.03 6.27
N THR A 171 -0.97 5.23 4.98
CA THR A 171 -0.60 4.19 4.03
C THR A 171 0.78 4.48 3.46
N ARG A 172 1.63 3.47 3.49
CA ARG A 172 2.93 3.50 2.85
C ARG A 172 2.80 2.92 1.46
N PHE A 173 3.21 3.72 0.47
CA PHE A 173 3.28 3.34 -0.92
C PHE A 173 4.73 3.17 -1.33
N ILE A 174 5.00 2.23 -2.23
CA ILE A 174 6.31 2.02 -2.83
C ILE A 174 6.28 2.36 -4.32
N HIS A 175 7.32 3.01 -4.77
CA HIS A 175 7.62 3.24 -6.17
C HIS A 175 8.35 2.03 -6.74
N ILE A 176 7.81 1.42 -7.77
CA ILE A 176 8.40 0.28 -8.47
C ILE A 176 8.73 0.61 -9.92
N GLY A 177 9.80 0.02 -10.42
CA GLY A 177 10.24 0.19 -11.81
C GLY A 177 11.16 -0.92 -12.28
N ARG A 178 11.50 -0.92 -13.59
CA ARG A 178 12.38 -1.92 -14.23
C ARG A 178 13.86 -1.67 -13.98
N GLU A 179 14.25 -0.41 -13.85
CA GLU A 179 15.64 -0.06 -13.64
C GLU A 179 16.08 -0.42 -12.22
N LYS A 180 17.22 -1.10 -12.13
CA LYS A 180 17.94 -1.23 -10.86
C LYS A 180 18.66 0.10 -10.61
N LYS A 181 17.95 1.05 -10.01
CA LYS A 181 18.63 2.25 -9.48
C LYS A 181 19.31 1.81 -8.18
N ASP A 182 20.65 1.69 -8.20
CA ASP A 182 21.45 1.70 -6.98
C ASP A 182 21.38 3.13 -6.39
N THR A 183 20.25 3.41 -5.79
CA THR A 183 20.14 4.62 -4.98
C THR A 183 20.90 4.35 -3.69
N CYS A 184 21.77 5.26 -3.28
CA CYS A 184 22.32 5.27 -1.92
C CYS A 184 21.16 5.51 -0.95
N GLY A 185 20.38 4.46 -0.72
CA GLY A 185 19.22 4.47 0.16
C GLY A 185 19.63 4.15 1.59
N ASP A 186 18.80 4.56 2.53
CA ASP A 186 18.93 4.25 3.95
C ASP A 186 18.05 3.06 4.38
N LYS A 187 17.37 2.43 3.42
CA LYS A 187 16.54 1.23 3.57
C LYS A 187 16.70 0.28 2.39
N ALA A 188 16.66 -1.01 2.65
CA ALA A 188 16.52 -2.04 1.62
C ALA A 188 15.41 -3.02 1.94
N SER A 189 14.85 -3.64 0.89
CA SER A 189 13.88 -4.72 1.02
C SER A 189 14.40 -6.00 0.37
N ILE A 190 14.17 -7.13 1.05
CA ILE A 190 14.61 -8.45 0.62
C ILE A 190 13.46 -9.45 0.82
N ILE A 191 13.25 -10.33 -0.15
CA ILE A 191 12.41 -11.53 0.00
C ILE A 191 13.32 -12.75 -0.03
N PHE A 192 13.15 -13.67 0.93
CA PHE A 192 13.89 -14.93 0.93
C PHE A 192 13.02 -16.11 1.39
N ALA A 193 13.42 -17.31 1.02
CA ALA A 193 12.85 -18.56 1.53
C ALA A 193 13.97 -19.40 2.16
N LEU A 194 13.60 -20.19 3.16
CA LEU A 194 14.54 -20.98 3.95
C LEU A 194 14.35 -22.48 3.69
N PRO A 195 15.42 -23.30 3.81
CA PRO A 195 15.26 -24.73 3.95
C PRO A 195 14.46 -25.05 5.22
N ASP A 196 13.59 -26.07 5.15
CA ASP A 196 12.75 -26.47 6.28
C ASP A 196 13.60 -27.27 7.30
N ARG A 197 14.28 -26.55 8.18
CA ARG A 197 15.08 -27.10 9.29
C ARG A 197 15.11 -26.16 10.49
N ALA A 198 15.29 -26.74 11.65
CA ALA A 198 15.46 -25.99 12.89
C ALA A 198 16.68 -25.05 12.81
N GLY A 199 16.52 -23.81 13.28
CA GLY A 199 17.56 -22.79 13.30
C GLY A 199 17.78 -22.02 12.00
N ALA A 200 17.16 -22.38 10.87
CA ALA A 200 17.39 -21.71 9.59
C ALA A 200 17.12 -20.20 9.64
N LEU A 201 16.03 -19.76 10.25
CA LEU A 201 15.73 -18.34 10.42
C LEU A 201 16.74 -17.65 11.36
N TYR A 202 17.15 -18.32 12.44
CA TYR A 202 18.15 -17.78 13.37
C TYR A 202 19.49 -17.50 12.67
N GLU A 203 19.94 -18.38 11.80
CA GLU A 203 21.20 -18.20 11.03
C GLU A 203 21.10 -16.96 10.13
N VAL A 204 19.99 -16.80 9.41
CA VAL A 204 19.75 -15.60 8.58
C VAL A 204 19.71 -14.33 9.41
N LEU A 205 18.98 -14.31 10.52
CA LEU A 205 18.93 -13.14 11.42
C LEU A 205 20.32 -12.84 12.01
N GLY A 206 21.12 -13.86 12.28
CA GLY A 206 22.51 -13.74 12.73
C GLY A 206 23.40 -12.97 11.76
N VAL A 207 23.15 -13.04 10.43
CA VAL A 207 23.91 -12.28 9.42
C VAL A 207 23.76 -10.77 9.64
N PHE A 208 22.54 -10.30 9.88
CA PHE A 208 22.24 -8.90 10.14
C PHE A 208 22.76 -8.46 11.52
N ALA A 209 22.55 -9.29 12.55
CA ALA A 209 22.97 -8.99 13.92
C ALA A 209 24.49 -8.80 14.03
N ARG A 210 25.30 -9.69 13.40
CA ARG A 210 26.78 -9.56 13.39
C ARG A 210 27.29 -8.28 12.74
N ARG A 211 26.48 -7.65 11.88
CA ARG A 211 26.81 -6.40 11.18
C ARG A 211 26.09 -5.18 11.77
N SER A 212 25.42 -5.37 12.91
CA SER A 212 24.63 -4.31 13.55
C SER A 212 23.59 -3.65 12.61
N LEU A 213 23.08 -4.43 11.65
CA LEU A 213 22.01 -4.00 10.74
C LEU A 213 20.66 -4.26 11.42
N ASN A 214 19.86 -3.21 11.56
CA ASN A 214 18.52 -3.29 12.12
C ASN A 214 17.51 -3.78 11.07
N LEU A 215 16.64 -4.70 11.47
CA LEU A 215 15.47 -5.09 10.66
C LEU A 215 14.26 -4.32 11.16
N SER A 216 13.83 -3.32 10.40
CA SER A 216 12.64 -2.53 10.71
C SER A 216 11.33 -3.25 10.41
N LYS A 217 11.38 -4.34 9.62
CA LYS A 217 10.23 -5.19 9.31
C LYS A 217 10.66 -6.63 9.04
N ILE A 218 9.88 -7.58 9.54
CA ILE A 218 9.95 -8.99 9.18
C ILE A 218 8.55 -9.59 9.18
N GLU A 219 8.16 -10.20 8.07
CA GLU A 219 6.89 -10.90 7.93
C GLU A 219 7.08 -12.23 7.19
N SER A 220 6.36 -13.26 7.62
CA SER A 220 6.36 -14.57 6.97
C SER A 220 5.07 -14.81 6.19
N TYR A 221 5.19 -15.41 5.03
CA TYR A 221 4.07 -15.75 4.16
C TYR A 221 4.15 -17.23 3.75
N PRO A 222 3.03 -17.95 3.71
CA PRO A 222 3.03 -19.34 3.24
C PRO A 222 3.36 -19.41 1.75
N GLY A 223 4.14 -20.41 1.36
CA GLY A 223 4.36 -20.75 -0.04
C GLY A 223 3.07 -21.28 -0.69
N HIS A 224 2.89 -21.03 -1.99
CA HIS A 224 1.65 -21.40 -2.69
C HIS A 224 1.48 -22.91 -2.98
N ASN A 225 2.54 -23.72 -2.89
CA ASN A 225 2.49 -25.15 -3.16
C ASN A 225 2.57 -25.95 -1.86
N ALA A 226 1.88 -27.07 -1.80
CA ALA A 226 2.03 -28.04 -0.70
C ALA A 226 3.50 -28.44 -0.59
N GLY A 227 4.14 -28.15 0.56
CA GLY A 227 5.57 -28.37 0.78
C GLY A 227 6.50 -27.19 0.43
N ALA A 228 5.99 -26.08 -0.06
CA ALA A 228 6.81 -24.91 -0.45
C ALA A 228 7.32 -24.07 0.73
N GLY A 229 7.10 -24.48 1.98
CA GLY A 229 7.59 -23.77 3.16
C GLY A 229 7.06 -22.33 3.28
N TYR A 230 7.82 -21.49 3.95
CA TYR A 230 7.52 -20.07 4.11
C TYR A 230 8.53 -19.24 3.35
N TYR A 231 8.09 -18.09 2.81
CA TYR A 231 8.97 -16.99 2.41
C TYR A 231 8.82 -15.82 3.37
N PHE A 232 9.89 -15.06 3.49
CA PHE A 232 9.99 -13.92 4.40
C PHE A 232 10.19 -12.65 3.59
N TYR A 233 9.51 -11.60 3.96
CA TYR A 233 9.76 -10.24 3.52
C TYR A 233 10.40 -9.48 4.67
N ILE A 234 11.55 -8.86 4.44
CA ILE A 234 12.24 -8.03 5.43
C ILE A 234 12.57 -6.66 4.87
N GLU A 235 12.64 -5.68 5.78
CA GLU A 235 13.19 -4.36 5.53
C GLU A 235 14.39 -4.15 6.45
N VAL A 236 15.50 -3.70 5.86
CA VAL A 236 16.79 -3.49 6.52
C VAL A 236 17.10 -2.02 6.53
N ASP A 237 17.42 -1.48 7.69
CA ASP A 237 17.93 -0.12 7.83
C ASP A 237 19.41 -0.11 7.46
N ILE A 238 19.80 0.74 6.50
CA ILE A 238 21.15 0.82 5.96
C ILE A 238 21.82 2.08 6.53
N PRO A 239 22.85 1.93 7.39
CA PRO A 239 23.67 3.07 7.80
C PRO A 239 24.36 3.74 6.61
N THR A 240 24.58 5.04 6.70
CA THR A 240 25.26 5.81 5.64
C THR A 240 26.63 5.22 5.30
N GLY A 241 26.83 4.89 4.01
CA GLY A 241 28.07 4.31 3.51
C GLY A 241 28.19 2.79 3.65
N GLU A 242 27.19 2.10 4.22
CA GLU A 242 27.19 0.64 4.34
C GLU A 242 26.88 -0.01 2.99
N ASN A 243 27.56 -1.12 2.70
CA ASN A 243 27.37 -1.93 1.50
C ASN A 243 26.71 -3.27 1.86
N LEU A 244 25.53 -3.52 1.31
CA LEU A 244 24.79 -4.77 1.54
C LEU A 244 25.29 -5.97 0.71
N GLN A 245 26.20 -5.80 -0.25
CA GLN A 245 26.67 -6.92 -1.09
C GLN A 245 27.22 -8.10 -0.27
N PRO A 246 28.06 -7.90 0.77
CA PRO A 246 28.54 -9.00 1.60
C PRO A 246 27.41 -9.73 2.35
N VAL A 247 26.37 -8.99 2.75
CA VAL A 247 25.15 -9.57 3.36
C VAL A 247 24.43 -10.45 2.36
N LEU A 248 24.19 -9.94 1.15
CA LEU A 248 23.48 -10.66 0.10
C LEU A 248 24.20 -11.96 -0.30
N TYR A 249 25.54 -11.95 -0.37
CA TYR A 249 26.34 -13.16 -0.63
C TYR A 249 26.16 -14.21 0.48
N GLU A 250 26.27 -13.81 1.75
CA GLU A 250 26.09 -14.75 2.87
C GLU A 250 24.64 -15.30 2.93
N LEU A 251 23.64 -14.47 2.61
CA LEU A 251 22.25 -14.92 2.53
C LEU A 251 22.02 -15.93 1.38
N GLN A 252 22.73 -15.80 0.26
CA GLN A 252 22.61 -16.75 -0.85
C GLN A 252 23.01 -18.18 -0.45
N GLU A 253 23.97 -18.32 0.45
CA GLU A 253 24.41 -19.64 0.97
C GLU A 253 23.43 -20.26 1.98
N LEU A 254 22.65 -19.39 2.68
CA LEU A 254 21.72 -19.84 3.74
C LEU A 254 20.29 -20.06 3.26
N CYS A 255 19.89 -19.39 2.20
CA CYS A 255 18.53 -19.36 1.71
C CYS A 255 18.34 -20.30 0.50
N SER A 256 17.18 -20.96 0.42
CA SER A 256 16.77 -21.71 -0.76
C SER A 256 16.32 -20.81 -1.92
N TYR A 257 15.96 -19.57 -1.60
CA TYR A 257 15.62 -18.52 -2.55
C TYR A 257 15.93 -17.16 -1.92
N ILE A 258 16.48 -16.24 -2.71
CA ILE A 258 16.65 -14.85 -2.29
C ILE A 258 16.37 -13.91 -3.45
N LYS A 259 15.69 -12.81 -3.16
CA LYS A 259 15.46 -11.71 -4.08
C LYS A 259 15.72 -10.38 -3.38
N TYR A 260 16.71 -9.67 -3.85
CA TYR A 260 16.95 -8.28 -3.49
C TYR A 260 16.02 -7.37 -4.28
N LEU A 261 15.16 -6.62 -3.58
CA LEU A 261 14.17 -5.74 -4.19
C LEU A 261 14.69 -4.33 -4.45
N GLY A 262 15.85 -3.98 -3.92
CA GLY A 262 16.49 -2.67 -4.08
C GLY A 262 16.75 -1.96 -2.75
N SER A 263 17.62 -0.95 -2.79
CA SER A 263 17.81 0.04 -1.73
C SER A 263 17.23 1.38 -2.18
N TYR A 264 16.62 2.09 -1.25
CA TYR A 264 15.90 3.34 -1.53
C TYR A 264 15.87 4.21 -0.27
N ARG A 265 15.52 5.49 -0.46
CA ARG A 265 15.34 6.41 0.67
C ARG A 265 14.01 6.13 1.37
N ARG A 266 14.08 6.11 2.70
CA ARG A 266 12.89 6.00 3.57
C ARG A 266 11.96 7.20 3.36
N ALA A 267 10.67 6.98 3.42
CA ALA A 267 9.68 8.06 3.48
C ALA A 267 9.90 8.91 4.74
N SER A 268 9.96 10.20 4.55
CA SER A 268 10.07 11.21 5.60
C SER A 268 8.69 11.64 6.10
#